data_3675d1d32684251cd7ca8ccb2cea19ee
#
_entry.id   3675d1d32684251cd7ca8ccb2cea19ee
#
_cell.length_a   1.000
_cell.length_b   1.000
_cell.length_c   1.000
_cell.angle_alpha   90.00
_cell.angle_beta   90.00
_cell.angle_gamma   90.00
#
_symmetry.space_group_name_H-M   'P 1'
#
loop_
_entity.id
_entity.type
_entity.pdbx_description
1 polymer ?
#
loop_
_entity_poly.entity_id
_entity_poly.type
_entity_poly.pdbx_seq_one_letter_code
_entity_poly.pdbx_strand_id
1 'polypeptide(L)'
;MQDFGLVVIGAHSGLYLKDLVNEYQDRNVLLVEPVPYNYEILDSEYKDDPKITICKNAIIDKSKKDFFYYVKKESIAKLGKHWASQIGSFDKTHILNHKNKRFDIKEDDIETIQILSLIHI
;
A
#
# COMPACT_ATOMS: atom_id res chain seq x y z
N MET A 1 -10.35 -10.32 -19.19
CA MET A 1 -9.52 -9.42 -18.36
C MET A 1 -9.92 -7.98 -18.64
N GLN A 2 -10.08 -7.19 -17.59
CA GLN A 2 -10.41 -5.78 -17.72
C GLN A 2 -9.18 -4.98 -18.16
N ASP A 3 -9.36 -4.08 -19.13
CA ASP A 3 -8.28 -3.20 -19.56
C ASP A 3 -8.24 -1.94 -18.69
N PHE A 4 -7.08 -1.66 -18.12
CA PHE A 4 -6.87 -0.46 -17.30
C PHE A 4 -6.05 0.57 -18.07
N GLY A 5 -6.47 1.83 -17.97
CA GLY A 5 -5.70 2.94 -18.50
C GLY A 5 -4.60 3.38 -17.56
N LEU A 6 -4.76 3.10 -16.27
CA LEU A 6 -3.80 3.43 -15.23
C LEU A 6 -3.76 2.30 -14.20
N VAL A 7 -2.56 1.89 -13.81
CA VAL A 7 -2.35 0.94 -12.71
C VAL A 7 -1.36 1.59 -11.75
N VAL A 8 -1.75 1.72 -10.48
CA VAL A 8 -0.89 2.27 -9.44
C VAL A 8 -0.61 1.17 -8.43
N ILE A 9 0.65 0.80 -8.30
CA ILE A 9 1.11 -0.20 -7.34
C ILE A 9 1.68 0.56 -6.14
N GLY A 10 1.22 0.22 -4.94
CA GLY A 10 1.59 0.96 -3.74
C GLY A 10 0.88 2.30 -3.68
N ALA A 11 -0.44 2.28 -3.84
CA ALA A 11 -1.25 3.50 -3.89
C ALA A 11 -1.32 4.24 -2.55
N HIS A 12 -0.96 3.57 -1.46
CA HIS A 12 -1.02 4.07 -0.09
C HIS A 12 -2.43 4.56 0.25
N SER A 13 -2.57 5.72 0.89
CA SER A 13 -3.88 6.29 1.20
C SER A 13 -4.51 7.05 0.03
N GLY A 14 -3.81 7.19 -1.07
CA GLY A 14 -4.28 7.93 -2.25
C GLY A 14 -4.13 9.44 -2.15
N LEU A 15 -3.51 9.95 -1.09
CA LEU A 15 -3.41 11.38 -0.84
C LEU A 15 -2.78 12.15 -2.00
N TYR A 16 -1.77 11.57 -2.64
CA TYR A 16 -1.02 12.20 -3.73
C TYR A 16 -1.46 11.73 -5.12
N LEU A 17 -2.54 10.96 -5.20
CA LEU A 17 -2.99 10.36 -6.47
C LEU A 17 -4.13 11.10 -7.14
N LYS A 18 -4.75 12.04 -6.47
CA LYS A 18 -6.00 12.66 -6.92
C LYS A 18 -5.88 13.26 -8.31
N ASP A 19 -4.83 14.04 -8.54
CA ASP A 19 -4.61 14.68 -9.83
C ASP A 19 -4.32 13.66 -10.94
N LEU A 20 -3.51 12.64 -10.61
CA LEU A 20 -3.19 11.58 -11.55
C LEU A 20 -4.44 10.78 -11.93
N VAL A 21 -5.25 10.41 -10.98
CA VAL A 21 -6.50 9.68 -11.22
C VAL A 21 -7.45 10.52 -12.08
N ASN A 22 -7.52 11.82 -11.83
CA ASN A 22 -8.37 12.71 -12.61
C ASN A 22 -7.95 12.81 -14.08
N GLU A 23 -6.67 12.67 -14.39
CA GLU A 23 -6.19 12.65 -15.78
C GLU A 23 -6.70 11.43 -16.55
N TYR A 24 -7.07 10.35 -15.85
CA TYR A 24 -7.53 9.10 -16.44
C TYR A 24 -9.01 8.84 -16.17
N GLN A 25 -9.78 9.88 -15.89
CA GLN A 25 -11.19 9.73 -15.47
C GLN A 25 -12.10 9.07 -16.49
N ASP A 26 -11.73 9.06 -17.78
CA ASP A 26 -12.47 8.36 -18.84
C ASP A 26 -12.01 6.92 -19.01
N ARG A 27 -11.07 6.44 -18.24
CA ARG A 27 -10.47 5.11 -18.36
C ARG A 27 -10.62 4.35 -17.07
N ASN A 28 -10.51 3.03 -17.14
CA ASN A 28 -10.49 2.21 -15.96
C ASN A 28 -9.16 2.36 -15.23
N VAL A 29 -9.21 2.44 -13.91
CA VAL A 29 -8.05 2.64 -13.05
C VAL A 29 -7.99 1.50 -12.04
N LEU A 30 -6.80 0.91 -11.85
CA LEU A 30 -6.54 -0.08 -10.82
C LEU A 30 -5.58 0.50 -9.79
N LEU A 31 -6.01 0.53 -8.54
CA LEU A 31 -5.18 0.95 -7.40
C LEU A 31 -4.89 -0.26 -6.52
N VAL A 32 -3.63 -0.53 -6.26
CA VAL A 32 -3.20 -1.71 -5.50
C VAL A 32 -2.51 -1.26 -4.22
N GLU A 33 -3.04 -1.69 -3.08
CA GLU A 33 -2.49 -1.32 -1.77
C GLU A 33 -2.69 -2.45 -0.76
N PRO A 34 -1.63 -3.10 -0.29
CA PRO A 34 -1.73 -4.22 0.63
C PRO A 34 -1.93 -3.82 2.10
N VAL A 35 -1.50 -2.62 2.51
CA VAL A 35 -1.56 -2.20 3.91
C VAL A 35 -3.01 -1.88 4.29
N PRO A 36 -3.60 -2.57 5.29
CA PRO A 36 -5.04 -2.47 5.57
C PRO A 36 -5.54 -1.05 5.83
N TYR A 37 -4.84 -0.28 6.65
CA TYR A 37 -5.30 1.08 6.97
C TYR A 37 -5.19 2.04 5.80
N ASN A 38 -4.20 1.86 4.92
CA ASN A 38 -4.09 2.64 3.68
C ASN A 38 -5.19 2.25 2.69
N TYR A 39 -5.44 0.95 2.57
CA TYR A 39 -6.52 0.44 1.73
C TYR A 39 -7.88 0.99 2.15
N GLU A 40 -8.17 1.04 3.45
CA GLU A 40 -9.44 1.53 3.96
C GLU A 40 -9.68 3.00 3.60
N ILE A 41 -8.64 3.84 3.70
CA ILE A 41 -8.73 5.25 3.31
C ILE A 41 -8.98 5.36 1.81
N LEU A 42 -8.24 4.60 1.03
CA LEU A 42 -8.33 4.58 -0.42
C LEU A 42 -9.72 4.13 -0.88
N ASP A 43 -10.23 3.05 -0.29
CA ASP A 43 -11.55 2.52 -0.58
C ASP A 43 -12.65 3.54 -0.26
N SER A 44 -12.55 4.19 0.89
CA SER A 44 -13.51 5.22 1.31
C SER A 44 -13.57 6.38 0.31
N GLU A 45 -12.43 6.75 -0.27
CA GLU A 45 -12.36 7.86 -1.23
C GLU A 45 -12.94 7.49 -2.60
N TYR A 46 -12.73 6.26 -3.07
CA TYR A 46 -13.01 5.89 -4.46
C TYR A 46 -14.08 4.82 -4.64
N LYS A 47 -14.68 4.28 -3.59
CA LYS A 47 -15.62 3.14 -3.68
C LYS A 47 -16.84 3.41 -4.57
N ASP A 48 -17.23 4.66 -4.71
CA ASP A 48 -18.43 5.04 -5.47
C ASP A 48 -18.13 5.32 -6.96
N ASP A 49 -16.87 5.26 -7.35
CA ASP A 49 -16.46 5.46 -8.74
C ASP A 49 -16.37 4.09 -9.45
N PRO A 50 -17.28 3.80 -10.40
CA PRO A 50 -17.30 2.49 -11.06
C PRO A 50 -16.09 2.21 -11.95
N LYS A 51 -15.32 3.22 -12.28
CA LYS A 51 -14.11 3.05 -13.12
C LYS A 51 -12.86 2.74 -12.30
N ILE A 52 -12.94 2.88 -10.98
CA ILE A 52 -11.80 2.65 -10.11
C ILE A 52 -11.97 1.32 -9.38
N THR A 53 -11.02 0.41 -9.59
CA THR A 53 -10.94 -0.85 -8.87
C THR A 53 -9.82 -0.74 -7.85
N ILE A 54 -10.11 -1.11 -6.61
CA ILE A 54 -9.13 -1.07 -5.54
C ILE A 54 -8.84 -2.49 -5.08
N CYS A 55 -7.58 -2.84 -5.05
CA CYS A 55 -7.13 -4.19 -4.74
C CYS A 55 -6.30 -4.20 -3.46
N LYS A 56 -6.73 -5.00 -2.49
CA LYS A 56 -6.05 -5.13 -1.19
C LYS A 56 -4.97 -6.22 -1.24
N ASN A 57 -4.19 -6.23 -2.30
CA ASN A 57 -3.12 -7.20 -2.49
C ASN A 57 -1.81 -6.51 -2.77
N ALA A 58 -0.72 -7.26 -2.74
CA ALA A 58 0.57 -6.81 -3.22
C ALA A 58 0.87 -7.49 -4.54
N ILE A 59 1.67 -6.85 -5.36
CA ILE A 59 2.21 -7.48 -6.55
C ILE A 59 3.40 -8.33 -6.13
N ILE A 60 3.37 -9.60 -6.47
CA ILE A 60 4.40 -10.54 -6.07
C ILE A 60 4.91 -11.32 -7.29
N ASP A 61 6.21 -11.48 -7.36
CA ASP A 61 6.87 -12.40 -8.27
C ASP A 61 6.69 -13.82 -7.70
N LYS A 62 6.46 -14.80 -8.54
CA LYS A 62 6.25 -16.20 -8.14
C LYS A 62 7.38 -16.77 -7.30
N SER A 63 8.59 -16.23 -7.42
CA SER A 63 9.75 -16.68 -6.66
C SER A 63 9.86 -16.02 -5.29
N LYS A 64 8.97 -15.10 -4.94
CA LYS A 64 9.06 -14.30 -3.73
C LYS A 64 8.22 -14.85 -2.59
N LYS A 65 8.39 -14.23 -1.43
CA LYS A 65 7.71 -14.60 -0.18
C LYS A 65 6.25 -14.20 -0.21
N ASP A 66 5.43 -14.93 0.54
CA ASP A 66 3.99 -14.73 0.66
C ASP A 66 3.62 -13.69 1.72
N PHE A 67 4.60 -13.12 2.42
CA PHE A 67 4.33 -12.21 3.53
C PHE A 67 4.74 -10.80 3.18
N PHE A 68 3.89 -9.84 3.57
CA PHE A 68 4.16 -8.43 3.42
C PHE A 68 4.20 -7.79 4.80
N TYR A 69 5.18 -6.94 5.04
CA TYR A 69 5.43 -6.30 6.33
C TYR A 69 5.13 -4.81 6.24
N TYR A 70 4.58 -4.24 7.30
CA TYR A 70 4.29 -2.81 7.36
C TYR A 70 4.31 -2.32 8.80
N VAL A 71 4.43 -1.01 8.98
CA VAL A 71 4.44 -0.40 10.30
C VAL A 71 3.00 -0.37 10.84
N LYS A 72 2.83 -0.81 12.08
CA LYS A 72 1.53 -0.78 12.77
C LYS A 72 0.96 0.63 12.79
N LYS A 73 -0.35 0.74 12.63
CA LYS A 73 -1.02 2.03 12.64
C LYS A 73 -0.74 2.81 13.92
N GLU A 74 -0.84 2.15 15.07
CA GLU A 74 -0.58 2.77 16.38
C GLU A 74 0.88 3.19 16.58
N SER A 75 1.81 2.56 15.87
CA SER A 75 3.23 2.90 15.96
C SER A 75 3.59 4.13 15.12
N ILE A 76 2.80 4.48 14.12
CA ILE A 76 3.07 5.63 13.27
C ILE A 76 3.09 6.92 14.08
N ALA A 77 2.10 7.12 14.94
CA ALA A 77 2.02 8.29 15.80
C ALA A 77 3.18 8.31 16.82
N LYS A 78 3.49 7.14 17.40
CA LYS A 78 4.59 6.99 18.37
C LYS A 78 5.93 7.32 17.73
N LEU A 79 6.17 6.87 16.50
CA LEU A 79 7.41 7.12 15.79
C LEU A 79 7.52 8.55 15.24
N GLY A 80 6.40 9.25 15.13
CA GLY A 80 6.38 10.66 14.78
C GLY A 80 6.66 10.97 13.31
N LYS A 81 6.58 9.97 12.43
CA LYS A 81 6.84 10.15 10.99
C LYS A 81 5.67 9.59 10.18
N HIS A 82 4.93 10.48 9.53
CA HIS A 82 3.77 10.07 8.72
C HIS A 82 4.14 9.13 7.56
N TRP A 83 5.35 9.27 7.02
CA TRP A 83 5.82 8.41 5.93
C TRP A 83 6.02 6.96 6.35
N ALA A 84 6.01 6.67 7.65
CA ALA A 84 6.10 5.29 8.14
C ALA A 84 4.98 4.40 7.58
N SER A 85 3.84 4.98 7.26
CA SER A 85 2.72 4.25 6.64
C SER A 85 3.03 3.78 5.20
N GLN A 86 4.12 4.26 4.61
CA GLN A 86 4.44 4.06 3.20
C GLN A 86 5.68 3.20 2.96
N ILE A 87 6.29 2.66 4.01
CA ILE A 87 7.54 1.89 3.88
C ILE A 87 7.33 0.38 3.95
N GLY A 88 6.12 -0.09 3.64
CA GLY A 88 5.84 -1.52 3.58
C GLY A 88 6.74 -2.25 2.58
N SER A 89 7.04 -3.52 2.87
CA SER A 89 7.98 -4.29 2.07
C SER A 89 7.74 -5.80 2.26
N PHE A 90 8.18 -6.58 1.28
CA PHE A 90 8.30 -8.03 1.44
C PHE A 90 9.49 -8.43 2.31
N ASP A 91 10.34 -7.48 2.67
CA ASP A 91 11.51 -7.71 3.52
C ASP A 91 11.43 -6.83 4.77
N LYS A 92 11.27 -7.47 5.93
CA LYS A 92 11.20 -6.77 7.22
C LYS A 92 12.46 -5.93 7.48
N THR A 93 13.61 -6.41 7.04
CA THR A 93 14.89 -5.71 7.20
C THR A 93 14.88 -4.36 6.50
N HIS A 94 14.21 -4.25 5.36
CA HIS A 94 14.07 -2.98 4.66
C HIS A 94 13.40 -1.92 5.55
N ILE A 95 12.36 -2.31 6.29
CA ILE A 95 11.68 -1.40 7.22
C ILE A 95 12.60 -1.02 8.37
N LEU A 96 13.25 -2.01 8.97
CA LEU A 96 14.15 -1.80 10.12
C LEU A 96 15.38 -0.96 9.77
N ASN A 97 15.81 -0.99 8.52
CA ASN A 97 16.94 -0.19 8.05
C ASN A 97 16.67 1.32 8.04
N HIS A 98 15.41 1.73 8.18
CA HIS A 98 15.07 3.15 8.34
C HIS A 98 15.39 3.69 9.74
N LYS A 99 15.79 2.82 10.67
CA LYS A 99 16.06 3.21 12.04
C LYS A 99 17.17 4.26 12.13
N ASN A 100 16.92 5.32 12.90
CA ASN A 100 17.91 6.33 13.24
C ASN A 100 17.49 7.00 14.56
N LYS A 101 18.24 8.03 14.99
CA LYS A 101 17.95 8.72 16.26
C LYS A 101 16.56 9.34 16.32
N ARG A 102 15.99 9.72 15.19
CA ARG A 102 14.67 10.37 15.09
C ARG A 102 13.57 9.43 14.67
N PHE A 103 13.90 8.19 14.37
CA PHE A 103 12.97 7.16 13.96
C PHE A 103 13.39 5.84 14.60
N ASP A 104 12.95 5.65 15.84
CA ASP A 104 13.36 4.51 16.66
C ASP A 104 12.43 3.32 16.46
N ILE A 105 12.39 2.82 15.24
CA ILE A 105 11.57 1.67 14.88
C ILE A 105 12.15 0.38 15.44
N LYS A 106 11.26 -0.49 15.95
CA LYS A 106 11.60 -1.80 16.51
C LYS A 106 10.74 -2.87 15.86
N GLU A 107 11.12 -4.13 16.03
CA GLU A 107 10.34 -5.25 15.48
C GLU A 107 8.89 -5.24 15.94
N ASP A 108 8.63 -4.85 17.19
CA ASP A 108 7.28 -4.78 17.75
C ASP A 108 6.40 -3.74 17.03
N ASP A 109 6.99 -2.83 16.28
CA ASP A 109 6.27 -1.82 15.51
C ASP A 109 5.82 -2.33 14.13
N ILE A 110 6.17 -3.56 13.79
CA ILE A 110 5.92 -4.12 12.46
C ILE A 110 4.86 -5.20 12.52
N GLU A 111 3.88 -5.11 11.65
CA GLU A 111 2.87 -6.13 11.42
C GLU A 111 3.13 -6.86 10.11
N THR A 112 2.57 -8.07 10.02
CA THR A 112 2.72 -8.94 8.86
C THR A 112 1.34 -9.34 8.37
N ILE A 113 1.14 -9.34 7.05
CA ILE A 113 -0.01 -9.96 6.43
C ILE A 113 0.46 -11.00 5.43
N GLN A 114 -0.32 -12.07 5.31
CA GLN A 114 -0.07 -13.07 4.29
C GLN A 114 -0.74 -12.64 2.99
N ILE A 115 -0.02 -12.74 1.89
CA ILE A 115 -0.55 -12.45 0.57
C ILE A 115 -1.18 -13.72 0.03
N LEU A 116 -2.51 -13.72 -0.08
CA LEU A 116 -3.29 -14.92 -0.43
C LEU A 116 -3.58 -15.05 -1.91
N SER A 117 -3.35 -13.99 -2.68
CA SER A 117 -3.61 -14.01 -4.12
C SER A 117 -2.57 -13.19 -4.88
N LEU A 118 -2.33 -13.59 -6.12
CA LEU A 118 -1.45 -12.89 -7.03
C LEU A 118 -2.26 -12.00 -7.95
N ILE A 119 -1.70 -10.86 -8.29
CA ILE A 119 -2.25 -9.98 -9.32
C ILE A 119 -1.40 -10.18 -10.56
N HIS A 120 -2.06 -10.53 -11.65
CA HIS A 120 -1.44 -10.67 -12.95
C HIS A 120 -1.81 -9.46 -13.80
N ILE A 121 -0.83 -8.65 -14.07
CA ILE A 121 -1.01 -7.42 -14.84
C ILE A 121 -0.46 -7.61 -16.23
#